data_3ce1cc85f739918c88abf788e020e7c3
#
_entry.id   3ce1cc85f739918c88abf788e020e7c3
#
_cell.length_a   1.000
_cell.length_b   1.000
_cell.length_c   1.000
_cell.angle_alpha   90.00
_cell.angle_beta   90.00
_cell.angle_gamma   90.00
#
_symmetry.space_group_name_H-M   'P 1'
#
loop_
_entity.id
_entity.type
_entity.pdbx_description
1 polymer ?
#
loop_
_entity_poly.entity_id
_entity_poly.type
_entity_poly.pdbx_seq_one_letter_code
_entity_poly.pdbx_strand_id
1 'polypeptide(L)'
;FVLASSGDTPYKNLAELASYAKNNDVVLGHFGAGIVPTKVSFAAAKKLGFEFADESAFDMLDCNSLSSGDADVINTTLALIEPCLNEINVLANIGEDRIGKLPNVATVAEQAGVNNIELWNGLFVKKGTPQNVKDKIAEIGKKAMLGDAAQALMKETGARVYWQDAEASSSRIVADGKKLAELNAILQ
;
A
#
# COMPACT_ATOMS: atom_id res chain seq x y z
N PHE A 1 -1.47 -2.19 -0.65
CA PHE A 1 -0.46 -2.41 0.38
C PHE A 1 -1.10 -2.45 1.76
N VAL A 2 -0.46 -3.15 2.68
CA VAL A 2 -0.87 -3.27 4.08
C VAL A 2 0.33 -3.18 5.01
N LEU A 3 0.09 -2.80 6.27
CA LEU A 3 1.00 -3.03 7.38
C LEU A 3 0.56 -4.28 8.12
N ALA A 4 1.46 -5.23 8.32
CA ALA A 4 1.18 -6.49 9.01
C ALA A 4 2.28 -6.84 10.00
N SER A 5 1.93 -7.61 11.03
CA SER A 5 2.83 -8.17 12.04
C SER A 5 2.50 -9.64 12.32
N SER A 6 3.38 -10.35 13.02
CA SER A 6 3.05 -11.69 13.53
C SER A 6 1.75 -11.66 14.35
N GLY A 7 1.00 -12.74 14.33
CA GLY A 7 -0.23 -12.88 15.12
C GLY A 7 0.00 -12.87 16.62
N ASP A 8 1.21 -13.18 17.07
CA ASP A 8 1.61 -13.22 18.48
C ASP A 8 1.92 -11.82 19.05
N THR A 9 1.98 -10.78 18.20
CA THR A 9 2.23 -9.41 18.68
C THR A 9 1.06 -8.87 19.51
N PRO A 10 1.31 -8.05 20.54
CA PRO A 10 0.27 -7.53 21.42
C PRO A 10 -0.53 -6.36 20.80
N TYR A 11 -0.33 -6.05 19.54
CA TYR A 11 -1.00 -4.96 18.83
C TYR A 11 -1.67 -5.47 17.55
N LYS A 12 -2.87 -4.94 17.26
CA LYS A 12 -3.72 -5.33 16.12
C LYS A 12 -4.17 -4.14 15.25
N ASN A 13 -3.71 -2.95 15.59
CA ASN A 13 -3.98 -1.70 14.86
C ASN A 13 -2.87 -0.69 15.12
N LEU A 14 -2.87 0.45 14.43
CA LEU A 14 -1.80 1.45 14.54
C LEU A 14 -1.78 2.15 15.90
N ALA A 15 -2.91 2.32 16.58
CA ALA A 15 -2.94 2.94 17.89
C ALA A 15 -2.28 2.05 18.97
N GLU A 16 -2.55 0.75 18.90
CA GLU A 16 -1.92 -0.24 19.77
C GLU A 16 -0.43 -0.38 19.47
N LEU A 17 -0.05 -0.41 18.19
CA LEU A 17 1.35 -0.38 17.76
C LEU A 17 2.07 0.87 18.30
N ALA A 18 1.48 2.05 18.18
CA ALA A 18 2.04 3.28 18.68
C ALA A 18 2.22 3.26 20.21
N SER A 19 1.28 2.65 20.93
CA SER A 19 1.39 2.48 22.37
C SER A 19 2.52 1.53 22.77
N TYR A 20 2.70 0.45 22.02
CA TYR A 20 3.75 -0.53 22.21
C TYR A 20 5.14 0.04 21.90
N ALA A 21 5.29 0.71 20.77
CA ALA A 21 6.55 1.28 20.28
C ALA A 21 7.12 2.39 21.18
N LYS A 22 6.34 2.96 22.12
CA LYS A 22 6.86 3.92 23.10
C LYS A 22 7.87 3.34 24.08
N ASN A 23 7.83 2.03 24.30
CA ASN A 23 8.66 1.34 25.30
C ASN A 23 9.38 0.12 24.71
N ASN A 24 9.22 -0.14 23.42
CA ASN A 24 9.81 -1.29 22.76
C ASN A 24 10.33 -0.89 21.39
N ASP A 25 11.45 -1.43 21.02
CA ASP A 25 11.98 -1.28 19.66
C ASP A 25 11.07 -2.04 18.68
N VAL A 26 10.77 -1.42 17.56
CA VAL A 26 9.98 -2.01 16.46
C VAL A 26 10.71 -1.78 15.15
N VAL A 27 11.01 -2.84 14.44
CA VAL A 27 11.69 -2.82 13.13
C VAL A 27 10.66 -2.88 12.01
N LEU A 28 10.74 -1.94 11.05
CA LEU A 28 9.91 -1.93 9.86
C LEU A 28 10.62 -2.59 8.67
N GLY A 29 10.07 -3.69 8.15
CA GLY A 29 10.44 -4.25 6.86
C GLY A 29 9.67 -3.61 5.71
N HIS A 30 10.36 -3.24 4.62
CA HIS A 30 9.73 -2.60 3.46
C HIS A 30 10.49 -2.88 2.15
N PHE A 31 9.90 -2.55 0.99
CA PHE A 31 10.51 -2.70 -0.33
C PHE A 31 11.40 -1.51 -0.74
N GLY A 32 11.69 -0.58 0.16
CA GLY A 32 12.52 0.60 -0.05
C GLY A 32 11.93 1.85 0.61
N ALA A 33 12.77 2.62 1.30
CA ALA A 33 12.36 3.82 2.05
C ALA A 33 11.76 4.92 1.17
N GLY A 34 12.15 4.99 -0.10
CA GLY A 34 11.70 6.00 -1.06
C GLY A 34 10.31 5.77 -1.64
N ILE A 35 9.74 4.58 -1.55
CA ILE A 35 8.42 4.28 -2.14
C ILE A 35 7.27 4.82 -1.30
N VAL A 36 6.16 5.13 -1.95
CA VAL A 36 5.00 5.76 -1.31
C VAL A 36 4.46 4.96 -0.11
N PRO A 37 4.23 3.65 -0.16
CA PRO A 37 3.72 2.90 0.98
C PRO A 37 4.60 3.01 2.22
N THR A 38 5.94 2.96 2.06
CA THR A 38 6.88 3.11 3.16
C THR A 38 6.83 4.51 3.75
N LYS A 39 6.78 5.55 2.91
CA LYS A 39 6.59 6.93 3.37
C LYS A 39 5.28 7.13 4.14
N VAL A 40 4.19 6.49 3.71
CA VAL A 40 2.91 6.50 4.44
C VAL A 40 3.07 5.86 5.81
N SER A 41 3.82 4.76 5.92
CA SER A 41 4.08 4.11 7.21
C SER A 41 4.85 5.01 8.17
N PHE A 42 5.91 5.67 7.71
CA PHE A 42 6.66 6.64 8.51
C PHE A 42 5.83 7.86 8.92
N ALA A 43 5.01 8.39 7.99
CA ALA A 43 4.14 9.51 8.30
C ALA A 43 3.06 9.13 9.32
N ALA A 44 2.54 7.91 9.25
CA ALA A 44 1.60 7.39 10.24
C ALA A 44 2.26 7.26 11.62
N ALA A 45 3.47 6.71 11.70
CA ALA A 45 4.25 6.62 12.92
C ALA A 45 4.46 8.01 13.56
N LYS A 46 4.94 8.97 12.77
CA LYS A 46 5.15 10.35 13.23
C LYS A 46 3.86 11.03 13.71
N LYS A 47 2.74 10.83 13.00
CA LYS A 47 1.41 11.35 13.40
C LYS A 47 0.89 10.74 14.70
N LEU A 48 1.20 9.48 14.96
CA LEU A 48 0.80 8.76 16.17
C LEU A 48 1.81 8.90 17.30
N GLY A 49 2.89 9.66 17.10
CA GLY A 49 3.87 10.01 18.13
C GLY A 49 4.82 8.87 18.48
N PHE A 50 5.21 8.05 17.52
CA PHE A 50 6.28 7.08 17.65
C PHE A 50 7.18 7.07 16.40
N GLU A 51 8.32 6.42 16.51
CA GLU A 51 9.24 6.14 15.40
C GLU A 51 9.55 4.64 15.39
N PHE A 52 9.79 4.09 14.22
CA PHE A 52 10.38 2.76 14.14
C PHE A 52 11.85 2.84 14.62
N ALA A 53 12.26 1.90 15.44
CA ALA A 53 13.63 1.88 15.99
C ALA A 53 14.68 1.60 14.91
N ASP A 54 14.30 0.81 13.91
CA ASP A 54 15.10 0.53 12.72
C ASP A 54 14.20 0.23 11.53
N GLU A 55 14.80 0.25 10.33
CA GLU A 55 14.13 -0.08 9.08
C GLU A 55 15.02 -0.91 8.17
N SER A 56 14.44 -1.88 7.48
CA SER A 56 15.17 -2.75 6.57
C SER A 56 14.46 -2.91 5.23
N ALA A 57 15.22 -2.77 4.14
CA ALA A 57 14.73 -3.00 2.80
C ALA A 57 14.92 -4.47 2.40
N PHE A 58 13.85 -5.07 1.86
CA PHE A 58 13.82 -6.47 1.43
C PHE A 58 13.39 -6.58 -0.03
N ASP A 59 13.90 -7.58 -0.73
CA ASP A 59 13.44 -7.92 -2.09
C ASP A 59 12.09 -8.67 -2.06
N MET A 60 11.80 -9.37 -0.95
CA MET A 60 10.55 -10.11 -0.72
C MET A 60 10.09 -9.89 0.71
N LEU A 61 8.80 -9.61 0.88
CA LEU A 61 8.13 -9.47 2.18
C LEU A 61 6.86 -10.31 2.17
N ASP A 62 6.98 -11.54 2.58
CA ASP A 62 5.93 -12.54 2.63
C ASP A 62 5.71 -13.08 4.06
N CYS A 63 5.02 -14.20 4.19
CA CYS A 63 4.78 -14.86 5.48
C CYS A 63 6.08 -15.21 6.24
N ASN A 64 7.14 -15.59 5.51
CA ASN A 64 8.40 -15.97 6.14
C ASN A 64 9.12 -14.77 6.77
N SER A 65 8.95 -13.58 6.18
CA SER A 65 9.58 -12.35 6.69
C SER A 65 9.12 -11.97 8.10
N LEU A 66 7.89 -12.34 8.48
CA LEU A 66 7.37 -12.15 9.85
C LEU A 66 7.80 -13.27 10.79
N SER A 67 7.90 -14.51 10.29
CA SER A 67 8.27 -15.65 11.12
C SER A 67 9.77 -15.74 11.40
N SER A 68 10.63 -15.17 10.55
CA SER A 68 12.09 -15.13 10.75
C SER A 68 12.53 -14.18 11.87
N GLY A 69 11.69 -13.17 12.20
CA GLY A 69 12.04 -12.13 13.17
C GLY A 69 12.95 -11.04 12.61
N ASP A 70 13.13 -10.98 11.29
CA ASP A 70 13.94 -9.93 10.65
C ASP A 70 13.24 -8.55 10.65
N ALA A 71 11.92 -8.55 10.84
CA ALA A 71 11.10 -7.36 11.01
C ALA A 71 9.90 -7.67 11.91
N ASP A 72 9.52 -6.71 12.76
CA ASP A 72 8.33 -6.81 13.63
C ASP A 72 7.05 -6.43 12.90
N VAL A 73 7.17 -5.45 12.01
CA VAL A 73 6.09 -4.96 11.13
C VAL A 73 6.60 -4.93 9.70
N ILE A 74 5.82 -5.44 8.77
CA ILE A 74 6.15 -5.39 7.34
C ILE A 74 5.14 -4.52 6.58
N ASN A 75 5.66 -3.75 5.62
CA ASN A 75 4.89 -3.02 4.63
C ASN A 75 4.90 -3.80 3.33
N THR A 76 3.84 -4.54 3.04
CA THR A 76 3.79 -5.48 1.93
C THR A 76 2.47 -5.44 1.16
N THR A 77 2.33 -6.25 0.12
CA THR A 77 1.06 -6.45 -0.58
C THR A 77 0.26 -7.59 0.05
N LEU A 78 -1.06 -7.46 0.05
CA LEU A 78 -1.94 -8.51 0.59
C LEU A 78 -1.69 -9.88 -0.06
N ALA A 79 -1.42 -9.92 -1.36
CA ALA A 79 -1.19 -11.15 -2.09
C ALA A 79 0.01 -11.97 -1.58
N LEU A 80 1.05 -11.31 -1.06
CA LEU A 80 2.26 -11.98 -0.54
C LEU A 80 2.04 -12.62 0.84
N ILE A 81 1.08 -12.14 1.60
CA ILE A 81 0.77 -12.61 2.95
C ILE A 81 -0.58 -13.35 3.04
N GLU A 82 -1.29 -13.49 1.91
CA GLU A 82 -2.57 -14.20 1.87
C GLU A 82 -2.48 -15.63 2.45
N PRO A 83 -1.43 -16.42 2.18
CA PRO A 83 -1.34 -17.78 2.72
C PRO A 83 -1.34 -17.86 4.24
N CYS A 84 -0.91 -16.83 4.95
CA CYS A 84 -0.79 -16.80 6.41
C CYS A 84 -1.72 -15.78 7.09
N LEU A 85 -2.76 -15.30 6.43
CA LEU A 85 -3.68 -14.29 6.99
C LEU A 85 -4.30 -14.69 8.33
N ASN A 86 -4.45 -15.99 8.61
CA ASN A 86 -4.96 -16.51 9.88
C ASN A 86 -3.92 -16.53 11.01
N GLU A 87 -2.65 -16.31 10.69
CA GLU A 87 -1.50 -16.40 11.60
C GLU A 87 -0.86 -15.04 11.87
N ILE A 88 -1.39 -13.97 11.25
CA ILE A 88 -0.83 -12.62 11.31
C ILE A 88 -1.90 -11.58 11.70
N ASN A 89 -1.45 -10.44 12.16
CA ASN A 89 -2.28 -9.26 12.35
C ASN A 89 -2.08 -8.29 11.19
N VAL A 90 -3.13 -7.99 10.42
CA VAL A 90 -3.11 -6.89 9.46
C VAL A 90 -3.53 -5.62 10.18
N LEU A 91 -2.57 -4.73 10.43
CA LEU A 91 -2.72 -3.55 11.29
C LEU A 91 -3.43 -2.39 10.59
N ALA A 92 -3.14 -2.19 9.31
CA ALA A 92 -3.74 -1.12 8.51
C ALA A 92 -3.66 -1.41 7.01
N ASN A 93 -4.61 -0.87 6.26
CA ASN A 93 -4.55 -0.81 4.80
C ASN A 93 -3.95 0.54 4.34
N ILE A 94 -3.01 0.47 3.40
CA ILE A 94 -2.42 1.63 2.72
C ILE A 94 -3.10 1.76 1.35
N GLY A 95 -4.28 2.30 1.34
CA GLY A 95 -5.12 2.53 0.16
C GLY A 95 -6.19 3.55 0.47
N GLU A 96 -6.88 4.06 -0.55
CA GLU A 96 -7.95 5.05 -0.36
C GLU A 96 -9.16 4.43 0.36
N ASP A 97 -9.48 3.18 0.05
CA ASP A 97 -10.60 2.43 0.61
C ASP A 97 -10.11 1.20 1.37
N ARG A 98 -10.94 0.66 2.25
CA ARG A 98 -10.69 -0.64 2.88
C ARG A 98 -10.69 -1.76 1.83
N ILE A 99 -9.83 -2.75 2.02
CA ILE A 99 -9.76 -3.91 1.13
C ILE A 99 -11.00 -4.80 1.34
N GLY A 100 -11.68 -5.17 0.26
CA GLY A 100 -12.92 -5.96 0.34
C GLY A 100 -12.76 -7.32 1.04
N LYS A 101 -11.59 -7.96 0.94
CA LYS A 101 -11.24 -9.17 1.70
C LYS A 101 -11.02 -8.92 3.20
N LEU A 102 -10.72 -7.68 3.59
CA LEU A 102 -10.40 -7.27 4.97
C LEU A 102 -11.25 -6.06 5.39
N PRO A 103 -12.59 -6.16 5.38
CA PRO A 103 -13.48 -5.02 5.59
C PRO A 103 -13.36 -4.40 6.99
N ASN A 104 -12.86 -5.16 7.95
CA ASN A 104 -12.66 -4.71 9.33
C ASN A 104 -11.30 -4.03 9.56
N VAL A 105 -10.37 -4.12 8.60
CA VAL A 105 -9.06 -3.45 8.69
C VAL A 105 -9.20 -2.02 8.18
N ALA A 106 -9.07 -1.07 9.09
CA ALA A 106 -9.15 0.35 8.78
C ALA A 106 -7.93 0.81 7.96
N THR A 107 -8.12 1.85 7.15
CA THR A 107 -7.01 2.46 6.40
C THR A 107 -6.09 3.25 7.31
N VAL A 108 -4.88 3.55 6.83
CA VAL A 108 -3.96 4.47 7.53
C VAL A 108 -4.59 5.86 7.70
N ALA A 109 -5.37 6.33 6.72
CA ALA A 109 -6.06 7.60 6.82
C ALA A 109 -7.09 7.61 7.96
N GLU A 110 -7.87 6.54 8.11
CA GLU A 110 -8.84 6.40 9.21
C GLU A 110 -8.17 6.34 10.58
N GLN A 111 -6.99 5.72 10.69
CA GLN A 111 -6.31 5.49 11.97
C GLN A 111 -5.34 6.62 12.37
N ALA A 112 -4.66 7.25 11.41
CA ALA A 112 -3.57 8.20 11.67
C ALA A 112 -3.80 9.59 11.03
N GLY A 113 -4.86 9.77 10.24
CA GLY A 113 -5.12 11.04 9.56
C GLY A 113 -4.08 11.41 8.50
N VAL A 114 -3.36 10.41 7.98
CA VAL A 114 -2.41 10.59 6.87
C VAL A 114 -3.15 10.37 5.55
N ASN A 115 -3.09 11.35 4.65
CA ASN A 115 -3.69 11.21 3.33
C ASN A 115 -3.13 9.99 2.59
N ASN A 116 -4.01 9.08 2.21
CA ASN A 116 -3.63 7.90 1.46
C ASN A 116 -3.30 8.26 0.01
N ILE A 117 -2.19 7.71 -0.46
CA ILE A 117 -1.84 7.67 -1.87
C ILE A 117 -1.82 6.20 -2.26
N GLU A 118 -2.73 5.81 -3.13
CA GLU A 118 -2.78 4.44 -3.64
C GLU A 118 -1.70 4.25 -4.72
N LEU A 119 -0.96 3.14 -4.65
CA LEU A 119 -0.09 2.76 -5.76
C LEU A 119 -0.94 2.23 -6.93
N TRP A 120 -0.64 2.71 -8.11
CA TRP A 120 -1.31 2.30 -9.33
C TRP A 120 -0.31 2.13 -10.49
N ASN A 121 -0.68 1.35 -11.48
CA ASN A 121 0.09 1.16 -12.69
C ASN A 121 -0.59 1.89 -13.86
N GLY A 122 0.21 2.47 -14.74
CA GLY A 122 -0.29 3.18 -15.92
C GLY A 122 0.43 2.78 -17.19
N LEU A 123 -0.27 2.87 -18.31
CA LEU A 123 0.30 2.74 -19.64
C LEU A 123 0.69 4.13 -20.15
N PHE A 124 1.97 4.32 -20.43
CA PHE A 124 2.51 5.57 -20.93
C PHE A 124 3.03 5.41 -22.36
N VAL A 125 2.81 6.40 -23.17
CA VAL A 125 3.30 6.45 -24.55
C VAL A 125 4.22 7.65 -24.75
N LYS A 126 5.14 7.57 -25.71
CA LYS A 126 6.05 8.67 -26.04
C LYS A 126 5.26 9.91 -26.47
N LYS A 127 5.75 11.10 -26.10
CA LYS A 127 5.22 12.37 -26.59
C LYS A 127 5.25 12.40 -28.13
N GLY A 128 4.14 12.80 -28.74
CA GLY A 128 3.99 12.82 -30.21
C GLY A 128 3.44 11.51 -30.80
N THR A 129 3.13 10.49 -30.00
CA THR A 129 2.42 9.30 -30.50
C THR A 129 1.08 9.71 -31.15
N PRO A 130 0.79 9.25 -32.40
CA PRO A 130 -0.45 9.57 -33.10
C PRO A 130 -1.69 9.20 -32.31
N GLN A 131 -2.77 10.00 -32.46
CA GLN A 131 -4.00 9.81 -31.67
C GLN A 131 -4.63 8.44 -31.90
N ASN A 132 -4.73 7.98 -33.14
CA ASN A 132 -5.27 6.67 -33.48
C ASN A 132 -4.51 5.51 -32.82
N VAL A 133 -3.21 5.64 -32.58
CA VAL A 133 -2.41 4.65 -31.85
C VAL A 133 -2.75 4.69 -30.36
N LYS A 134 -2.88 5.88 -29.79
CA LYS A 134 -3.31 6.05 -28.38
C LYS A 134 -4.69 5.46 -28.15
N ASP A 135 -5.63 5.75 -29.06
CA ASP A 135 -7.01 5.24 -28.97
C ASP A 135 -7.05 3.71 -29.03
N LYS A 136 -6.22 3.12 -29.90
CA LYS A 136 -6.12 1.65 -30.00
C LYS A 136 -5.52 1.01 -28.77
N ILE A 137 -4.48 1.62 -28.18
CA ILE A 137 -3.88 1.16 -26.89
C ILE A 137 -4.92 1.25 -25.78
N ALA A 138 -5.66 2.36 -25.69
CA ALA A 138 -6.70 2.56 -24.70
C ALA A 138 -7.83 1.54 -24.82
N GLU A 139 -8.30 1.27 -26.04
CA GLU A 139 -9.32 0.26 -26.33
C GLU A 139 -8.88 -1.14 -25.84
N ILE A 140 -7.67 -1.55 -26.21
CA ILE A 140 -7.11 -2.85 -25.82
C ILE A 140 -6.91 -2.94 -24.31
N GLY A 141 -6.32 -1.91 -23.69
CA GLY A 141 -6.08 -1.85 -22.25
C GLY A 141 -7.39 -1.90 -21.45
N LYS A 142 -8.39 -1.12 -21.87
CA LYS A 142 -9.71 -1.14 -21.24
C LYS A 142 -10.36 -2.53 -21.33
N LYS A 143 -10.33 -3.15 -22.52
CA LYS A 143 -10.88 -4.49 -22.71
C LYS A 143 -10.17 -5.53 -21.85
N ALA A 144 -8.85 -5.45 -21.73
CA ALA A 144 -8.08 -6.37 -20.90
C ALA A 144 -8.40 -6.20 -19.38
N MET A 145 -8.43 -4.96 -18.89
CA MET A 145 -8.67 -4.68 -17.46
C MET A 145 -10.12 -4.96 -17.02
N LEU A 146 -11.10 -4.82 -17.90
CA LEU A 146 -12.51 -5.10 -17.61
C LEU A 146 -12.94 -6.52 -18.01
N GLY A 147 -12.05 -7.32 -18.59
CA GLY A 147 -12.33 -8.69 -19.01
C GLY A 147 -12.37 -9.68 -17.83
N ASP A 148 -12.98 -10.84 -18.08
CA ASP A 148 -13.22 -11.87 -17.05
C ASP A 148 -11.96 -12.34 -16.34
N ALA A 149 -10.84 -12.48 -17.04
CA ALA A 149 -9.57 -12.90 -16.45
C ALA A 149 -9.05 -11.89 -15.42
N ALA A 150 -9.12 -10.59 -15.72
CA ALA A 150 -8.71 -9.54 -14.80
C ALA A 150 -9.65 -9.44 -13.58
N GLN A 151 -10.96 -9.62 -13.80
CA GLN A 151 -11.96 -9.64 -12.71
C GLN A 151 -11.82 -10.90 -11.83
N ALA A 152 -11.45 -12.04 -12.39
CA ALA A 152 -11.13 -13.25 -11.63
C ALA A 152 -9.88 -13.03 -10.74
N LEU A 153 -8.82 -12.47 -11.32
CA LEU A 153 -7.59 -12.14 -10.57
C LEU A 153 -7.87 -11.17 -9.41
N MET A 154 -8.73 -10.16 -9.62
CA MET A 154 -9.15 -9.24 -8.57
C MET A 154 -9.80 -9.97 -7.39
N LYS A 155 -10.69 -10.93 -7.67
CA LYS A 155 -11.37 -11.73 -6.63
C LYS A 155 -10.39 -12.65 -5.90
N GLU A 156 -9.44 -13.23 -6.62
CA GLU A 156 -8.46 -14.15 -6.07
C GLU A 156 -7.45 -13.43 -5.17
N THR A 157 -6.85 -12.34 -5.65
CA THR A 157 -5.73 -11.66 -4.97
C THR A 157 -6.13 -10.51 -4.06
N GLY A 158 -7.39 -10.02 -4.18
CA GLY A 158 -7.82 -8.77 -3.53
C GLY A 158 -7.23 -7.51 -4.19
N ALA A 159 -6.50 -7.63 -5.30
CA ALA A 159 -5.99 -6.49 -6.03
C ALA A 159 -7.14 -5.69 -6.67
N ARG A 160 -7.02 -4.37 -6.67
CA ARG A 160 -7.98 -3.50 -7.34
C ARG A 160 -7.64 -3.40 -8.83
N VAL A 161 -8.48 -4.01 -9.68
CA VAL A 161 -8.34 -3.96 -11.14
C VAL A 161 -9.41 -3.04 -11.72
N TYR A 162 -8.99 -2.00 -12.41
CA TYR A 162 -9.86 -0.99 -12.99
C TYR A 162 -9.21 -0.35 -14.23
N TRP A 163 -9.96 0.46 -14.93
CA TRP A 163 -9.47 1.27 -16.06
C TRP A 163 -9.84 2.74 -15.86
N GLN A 164 -8.87 3.61 -16.03
CA GLN A 164 -9.07 5.05 -16.19
C GLN A 164 -8.57 5.50 -17.56
N ASP A 165 -9.28 6.41 -18.20
CA ASP A 165 -8.85 7.02 -19.45
C ASP A 165 -7.70 8.02 -19.25
N ALA A 166 -7.22 8.60 -20.34
CA ALA A 166 -6.08 9.51 -20.32
C ALA A 166 -6.37 10.81 -19.54
N GLU A 167 -7.59 11.33 -19.57
CA GLU A 167 -7.99 12.55 -18.89
C GLU A 167 -8.07 12.30 -17.36
N ALA A 168 -8.77 11.27 -16.96
CA ALA A 168 -8.87 10.86 -15.56
C ALA A 168 -7.49 10.50 -14.97
N SER A 169 -6.66 9.78 -15.73
CA SER A 169 -5.29 9.44 -15.33
C SER A 169 -4.40 10.68 -15.17
N SER A 170 -4.51 11.65 -16.08
CA SER A 170 -3.76 12.91 -15.98
C SER A 170 -4.17 13.73 -14.76
N SER A 171 -5.46 13.80 -14.49
CA SER A 171 -6.01 14.48 -13.31
C SER A 171 -5.54 13.81 -12.01
N ARG A 172 -5.52 12.47 -11.99
CA ARG A 172 -5.01 11.69 -10.87
C ARG A 172 -3.53 11.96 -10.61
N ILE A 173 -2.67 11.98 -11.64
CA ILE A 173 -1.25 12.29 -11.49
C ILE A 173 -1.03 13.63 -10.78
N VAL A 174 -1.81 14.66 -11.17
CA VAL A 174 -1.72 15.99 -10.55
C VAL A 174 -2.18 15.94 -9.08
N ALA A 175 -3.28 15.25 -8.80
CA ALA A 175 -3.80 15.12 -7.44
C ALA A 175 -2.83 14.33 -6.53
N ASP A 176 -2.30 13.22 -7.01
CA ASP A 176 -1.35 12.39 -6.25
C ASP A 176 -0.02 13.12 -6.03
N GLY A 177 0.41 13.97 -6.98
CA GLY A 177 1.56 14.85 -6.80
C GLY A 177 1.40 15.82 -5.62
N LYS A 178 0.20 16.37 -5.40
CA LYS A 178 -0.11 17.22 -4.23
C LYS A 178 -0.10 16.41 -2.94
N LYS A 179 -0.78 15.25 -2.91
CA LYS A 179 -0.77 14.35 -1.75
C LYS A 179 0.65 13.92 -1.37
N LEU A 180 1.51 13.65 -2.37
CA LEU A 180 2.91 13.30 -2.13
C LEU A 180 3.71 14.46 -1.53
N ALA A 181 3.45 15.69 -1.97
CA ALA A 181 4.08 16.88 -1.37
C ALA A 181 3.66 17.05 0.10
N GLU A 182 2.38 16.87 0.42
CA GLU A 182 1.87 16.89 1.81
C GLU A 182 2.51 15.77 2.65
N LEU A 183 2.60 14.55 2.11
CA LEU A 183 3.25 13.43 2.78
C LEU A 183 4.72 13.71 3.08
N ASN A 184 5.46 14.25 2.11
CA ASN A 184 6.86 14.63 2.32
C ASN A 184 7.01 15.76 3.36
N ALA A 185 6.05 16.69 3.46
CA ALA A 185 6.08 17.73 4.48
C ALA A 185 5.87 17.18 5.90
N ILE A 186 5.11 16.09 6.07
CA ILE A 186 4.98 15.40 7.36
C ILE A 186 6.33 14.78 7.76
N LEU A 187 7.12 14.28 6.81
CA LEU A 187 8.36 13.57 7.05
C LEU A 187 9.58 14.48 7.30
N GLN A 188 9.48 15.77 6.98
CA GLN A 188 10.50 16.79 7.32
C GLN A 188 10.39 17.20 8.79
#